data_15e06243e331c2719d0d9392434db902
#
_entry.id   15e06243e331c2719d0d9392434db902
#
_cell.length_a   1.000
_cell.length_b   1.000
_cell.length_c   1.000
_cell.angle_alpha   90.00
_cell.angle_beta   90.00
_cell.angle_gamma   90.00
#
_symmetry.space_group_name_H-M   'P 1'
#
loop_
_entity.id
_entity.type
_entity.pdbx_description
1 polymer ?
#
loop_
_entity_poly.entity_id
_entity_poly.type
_entity_poly.pdbx_seq_one_letter_code
_entity_poly.pdbx_strand_id
1 'polypeptide(L)'
;MKKFQYRYKRNAFKLACFGLLLTCMPLTLYAQKQLTILHTSDTHSCILPLNENLADTLFAGRAGFIRRIAMLEEERKQDPELLLFDSGDFSQGSPYYTLFKGDVEIGLMNRMHYDAGTIGNHEFDYGIDNMVRLFKQANFPIICSNYDFRGTALDGLVKPYIVLKRKGIRIGVFALDPQLDGLVAAKNYGNIKYLDPVRVANDMVKVLRGKEKCNLVICISHLGWEETGMGDQMVIAGSRGIDLVLGGHSHSFFKELRYVKDLDGREVPVDHEGKNAIFVGKLKLGFTRSKR
;
A
#
# COMPACT_ATOMS: atom_id res chain seq x y z
N MET A 1 -5.67 -16.57 -1.09
CA MET A 1 -6.09 -15.75 0.06
C MET A 1 -5.01 -15.88 1.13
N LYS A 2 -4.23 -14.83 1.29
CA LYS A 2 -3.09 -14.77 2.21
C LYS A 2 -3.59 -14.37 3.61
N LYS A 3 -3.22 -15.12 4.66
CA LYS A 3 -3.66 -14.88 6.05
C LYS A 3 -2.46 -14.54 6.93
N PHE A 4 -2.57 -13.45 7.67
CA PHE A 4 -1.56 -13.00 8.63
C PHE A 4 -2.21 -12.68 10.00
N GLN A 5 -1.55 -13.01 11.11
CA GLN A 5 -2.03 -12.73 12.48
C GLN A 5 -1.15 -11.70 13.18
N TYR A 6 -1.76 -10.60 13.63
CA TYR A 6 -1.10 -9.53 14.36
C TYR A 6 -1.54 -9.47 15.83
N ARG A 7 -0.58 -9.32 16.78
CA ARG A 7 -0.84 -9.16 18.21
C ARG A 7 -0.79 -7.69 18.64
N TYR A 8 -1.88 -7.20 19.22
CA TYR A 8 -2.06 -5.84 19.69
C TYR A 8 -2.00 -5.75 21.22
N LYS A 9 -1.21 -4.80 21.78
CA LYS A 9 -1.15 -4.51 23.23
C LYS A 9 -2.02 -3.31 23.59
N ARG A 10 -2.95 -3.46 24.51
CA ARG A 10 -3.78 -2.39 25.06
C ARG A 10 -3.57 -2.23 26.56
N ASN A 11 -3.30 -0.99 27.03
CA ASN A 11 -3.17 -0.67 28.45
C ASN A 11 -4.55 -0.67 29.13
N ALA A 12 -4.75 -1.49 30.14
CA ALA A 12 -5.96 -1.52 30.96
C ALA A 12 -5.64 -1.35 32.46
N PHE A 13 -6.34 -0.44 33.11
CA PHE A 13 -6.30 -0.17 34.54
C PHE A 13 -6.96 -1.31 35.34
N LYS A 14 -6.42 -1.65 36.52
CA LYS A 14 -6.95 -2.65 37.46
C LYS A 14 -8.01 -2.04 38.36
N LEU A 15 -9.11 -2.73 38.55
CA LEU A 15 -9.93 -2.65 39.79
C LEU A 15 -10.18 -4.10 40.26
N ALA A 16 -9.83 -4.38 41.49
CA ALA A 16 -10.06 -5.65 42.14
C ALA A 16 -11.34 -5.56 42.99
N CYS A 17 -12.26 -6.51 42.84
CA CYS A 17 -13.27 -6.86 43.87
C CYS A 17 -13.45 -8.37 43.88
N PHE A 18 -13.28 -8.94 45.10
CA PHE A 18 -13.52 -10.35 45.44
C PHE A 18 -15.03 -10.57 45.61
N GLY A 19 -15.56 -11.62 45.02
CA GLY A 19 -16.90 -12.13 45.27
C GLY A 19 -17.08 -13.49 44.62
N LEU A 20 -17.13 -14.56 45.46
CA LEU A 20 -17.32 -15.93 45.03
C LEU A 20 -18.79 -16.15 44.65
N LEU A 21 -19.09 -16.32 43.37
CA LEU A 21 -20.36 -16.92 42.90
C LEU A 21 -20.05 -17.77 41.68
N LEU A 22 -20.32 -19.10 41.79
CA LEU A 22 -20.36 -20.00 40.65
C LEU A 22 -21.46 -19.51 39.71
N THR A 23 -21.09 -18.77 38.68
CA THR A 23 -21.95 -18.45 37.56
C THR A 23 -21.32 -19.01 36.29
N CYS A 24 -22.13 -19.74 35.53
CA CYS A 24 -21.83 -20.10 34.14
C CYS A 24 -21.17 -18.90 33.45
N MET A 25 -19.84 -18.92 33.27
CA MET A 25 -19.16 -17.93 32.42
C MET A 25 -19.66 -18.17 30.99
N PRO A 26 -20.38 -17.21 30.38
CA PRO A 26 -20.53 -17.27 28.96
C PRO A 26 -19.10 -17.21 28.39
N LEU A 27 -18.69 -18.26 27.67
CA LEU A 27 -17.55 -18.16 26.75
C LEU A 27 -17.89 -17.04 25.79
N THR A 28 -17.55 -15.80 26.16
CA THR A 28 -17.52 -14.71 25.19
C THR A 28 -16.45 -15.06 24.19
N LEU A 29 -16.85 -15.70 23.11
CA LEU A 29 -16.08 -15.73 21.87
C LEU A 29 -15.82 -14.27 21.52
N TYR A 30 -14.69 -13.73 21.97
CA TYR A 30 -14.22 -12.44 21.51
C TYR A 30 -14.02 -12.58 20.00
N ALA A 31 -14.97 -12.06 19.24
CA ALA A 31 -14.84 -12.01 17.79
C ALA A 31 -13.49 -11.35 17.47
N GLN A 32 -12.60 -12.17 16.91
CA GLN A 32 -11.30 -11.69 16.45
C GLN A 32 -11.56 -10.62 15.39
N LYS A 33 -11.17 -9.38 15.65
CA LYS A 33 -11.29 -8.32 14.64
C LYS A 33 -10.44 -8.71 13.45
N GLN A 34 -11.05 -8.74 12.29
CA GLN A 34 -10.38 -9.04 11.02
C GLN A 34 -10.44 -7.82 10.11
N LEU A 35 -9.29 -7.39 9.60
CA LEU A 35 -9.16 -6.32 8.62
C LEU A 35 -8.78 -6.94 7.27
N THR A 36 -9.55 -6.64 6.24
CA THR A 36 -9.23 -7.01 4.86
C THR A 36 -8.47 -5.87 4.22
N ILE A 37 -7.34 -6.19 3.61
CA ILE A 37 -6.55 -5.25 2.80
C ILE A 37 -6.45 -5.84 1.40
N LEU A 38 -6.80 -5.04 0.40
CA LEU A 38 -6.54 -5.31 -0.99
C LEU A 38 -5.44 -4.36 -1.46
N HIS A 39 -4.60 -4.82 -2.36
CA HIS A 39 -3.62 -3.93 -2.98
C HIS A 39 -3.32 -4.31 -4.44
N THR A 40 -2.86 -3.30 -5.16
CA THR A 40 -2.44 -3.37 -6.56
C THR A 40 -1.11 -2.65 -6.72
N SER A 41 -0.38 -2.98 -7.77
CA SER A 41 0.83 -2.28 -8.20
C SER A 41 1.02 -2.44 -9.70
N ASP A 42 1.85 -1.60 -10.30
CA ASP A 42 2.37 -1.78 -11.66
C ASP A 42 1.26 -2.13 -12.66
N THR A 43 0.15 -1.41 -12.57
CA THR A 43 -1.00 -1.71 -13.41
C THR A 43 -0.78 -1.28 -14.86
N HIS A 44 0.18 -0.37 -15.09
CA HIS A 44 0.70 0.03 -16.39
C HIS A 44 -0.41 0.26 -17.41
N SER A 45 -1.41 1.07 -17.01
CA SER A 45 -2.52 1.43 -17.90
C SER A 45 -3.20 0.23 -18.60
N CYS A 46 -3.16 -0.96 -18.00
CA CYS A 46 -3.81 -2.15 -18.55
C CYS A 46 -5.34 -2.05 -18.38
N ILE A 47 -5.94 -1.07 -19.06
CA ILE A 47 -7.37 -0.73 -18.97
C ILE A 47 -8.25 -1.85 -19.55
N LEU A 48 -7.85 -2.38 -20.70
CA LEU A 48 -8.51 -3.51 -21.33
C LEU A 48 -7.91 -4.83 -20.84
N PRO A 49 -8.68 -5.93 -20.92
CA PRO A 49 -8.09 -7.26 -20.73
C PRO A 49 -6.93 -7.50 -21.68
N LEU A 50 -5.98 -8.31 -21.24
CA LEU A 50 -4.90 -8.79 -22.09
C LEU A 50 -5.48 -9.57 -23.28
N ASN A 51 -4.74 -9.57 -24.40
CA ASN A 51 -5.16 -10.27 -25.61
C ASN A 51 -5.44 -11.75 -25.32
N GLU A 52 -6.57 -12.25 -25.79
CA GLU A 52 -6.98 -13.66 -25.65
C GLU A 52 -6.06 -14.62 -26.41
N ASN A 53 -5.33 -14.12 -27.40
CA ASN A 53 -4.39 -14.89 -28.22
C ASN A 53 -2.93 -14.77 -27.75
N LEU A 54 -2.68 -14.37 -26.51
CA LEU A 54 -1.32 -14.39 -25.95
C LEU A 54 -0.78 -15.82 -25.94
N ALA A 55 0.51 -15.96 -26.26
CA ALA A 55 1.21 -17.25 -26.18
C ALA A 55 1.21 -17.81 -24.75
N ASP A 56 1.28 -16.92 -23.73
CA ASP A 56 1.08 -17.29 -22.34
C ASP A 56 -0.42 -17.41 -22.03
N THR A 57 -0.93 -18.62 -22.17
CA THR A 57 -2.35 -18.94 -21.93
C THR A 57 -2.80 -18.75 -20.48
N LEU A 58 -1.86 -18.65 -19.52
CA LEU A 58 -2.20 -18.35 -18.11
C LEU A 58 -2.75 -16.94 -17.96
N PHE A 59 -2.30 -16.00 -18.78
CA PHE A 59 -2.67 -14.60 -18.67
C PHE A 59 -3.55 -14.10 -19.80
N ALA A 60 -3.73 -14.91 -20.87
CA ALA A 60 -4.56 -14.57 -22.00
C ALA A 60 -5.99 -14.21 -21.55
N GLY A 61 -6.50 -13.09 -22.03
CA GLY A 61 -7.83 -12.58 -21.72
C GLY A 61 -8.04 -12.14 -20.26
N ARG A 62 -7.01 -12.14 -19.41
CA ARG A 62 -7.09 -11.70 -18.00
C ARG A 62 -6.88 -10.19 -17.87
N ALA A 63 -6.94 -9.70 -16.64
CA ALA A 63 -6.80 -8.28 -16.28
C ALA A 63 -7.96 -7.39 -16.72
N GLY A 64 -7.72 -6.09 -16.83
CA GLY A 64 -8.69 -5.08 -17.22
C GLY A 64 -9.39 -4.40 -16.03
N PHE A 65 -9.43 -3.07 -16.05
CA PHE A 65 -9.95 -2.27 -14.94
C PHE A 65 -11.45 -2.45 -14.71
N ILE A 66 -12.24 -2.71 -15.76
CA ILE A 66 -13.70 -2.93 -15.61
C ILE A 66 -13.97 -4.19 -14.80
N ARG A 67 -13.24 -5.28 -15.07
CA ARG A 67 -13.36 -6.52 -14.29
C ARG A 67 -12.89 -6.33 -12.86
N ARG A 68 -11.83 -5.53 -12.66
CA ARG A 68 -11.34 -5.18 -11.32
C ARG A 68 -12.39 -4.39 -10.55
N ILE A 69 -13.05 -3.39 -11.15
CA ILE A 69 -14.13 -2.64 -10.53
C ILE A 69 -15.24 -3.59 -10.04
N ALA A 70 -15.71 -4.48 -10.91
CA ALA A 70 -16.77 -5.44 -10.55
C ALA A 70 -16.34 -6.36 -9.40
N MET A 71 -15.09 -6.84 -9.39
CA MET A 71 -14.55 -7.65 -8.31
C MET A 71 -14.48 -6.86 -6.99
N LEU A 72 -14.02 -5.60 -7.03
CA LEU A 72 -13.94 -4.74 -5.86
C LEU A 72 -15.31 -4.39 -5.29
N GLU A 73 -16.32 -4.17 -6.12
CA GLU A 73 -17.70 -3.96 -5.70
C GLU A 73 -18.23 -5.18 -4.94
N GLU A 74 -17.93 -6.40 -5.41
CA GLU A 74 -18.33 -7.62 -4.72
C GLU A 74 -17.59 -7.81 -3.38
N GLU A 75 -16.29 -7.54 -3.33
CA GLU A 75 -15.51 -7.58 -2.09
C GLU A 75 -16.03 -6.57 -1.05
N ARG A 76 -16.44 -5.37 -1.49
CA ARG A 76 -16.99 -4.34 -0.59
C ARG A 76 -18.40 -4.69 -0.07
N LYS A 77 -19.19 -5.47 -0.80
CA LYS A 77 -20.45 -6.01 -0.26
C LYS A 77 -20.18 -6.96 0.91
N GLN A 78 -19.11 -7.77 0.83
CA GLN A 78 -18.74 -8.70 1.87
C GLN A 78 -18.04 -8.02 3.05
N ASP A 79 -17.19 -7.01 2.81
CA ASP A 79 -16.50 -6.22 3.81
C ASP A 79 -16.47 -4.74 3.42
N PRO A 80 -17.51 -3.95 3.83
CA PRO A 80 -17.58 -2.51 3.49
C PRO A 80 -16.43 -1.68 4.07
N GLU A 81 -15.72 -2.18 5.08
CA GLU A 81 -14.58 -1.51 5.71
C GLU A 81 -13.23 -2.01 5.21
N LEU A 82 -13.20 -2.79 4.09
CA LEU A 82 -11.92 -3.18 3.49
C LEU A 82 -11.11 -1.95 3.08
N LEU A 83 -9.78 -2.11 3.08
CA LEU A 83 -8.85 -1.11 2.56
C LEU A 83 -8.34 -1.53 1.19
N LEU A 84 -8.11 -0.55 0.32
CA LEU A 84 -7.53 -0.75 -1.01
C LEU A 84 -6.38 0.25 -1.22
N PHE A 85 -5.20 -0.26 -1.51
CA PHE A 85 -3.99 0.54 -1.77
C PHE A 85 -3.41 0.25 -3.15
N ASP A 86 -2.71 1.26 -3.71
CA ASP A 86 -1.92 1.12 -4.93
C ASP A 86 -0.46 1.44 -4.66
N SER A 87 0.44 0.57 -5.10
CA SER A 87 1.89 0.70 -4.89
C SER A 87 2.61 1.35 -6.08
N GLY A 88 1.92 2.19 -6.86
CA GLY A 88 2.51 2.98 -7.93
C GLY A 88 2.55 2.30 -9.30
N ASP A 89 3.04 3.02 -10.29
CA ASP A 89 3.08 2.64 -11.71
C ASP A 89 1.70 2.24 -12.25
N PHE A 90 0.68 3.07 -11.95
CA PHE A 90 -0.61 2.96 -12.64
C PHE A 90 -0.54 3.52 -14.07
N SER A 91 0.43 4.36 -14.34
CA SER A 91 0.72 5.03 -15.61
C SER A 91 1.52 4.13 -16.56
N GLN A 92 1.59 4.55 -17.83
CA GLN A 92 2.41 3.96 -18.89
C GLN A 92 1.95 2.54 -19.30
N GLY A 93 2.08 2.21 -20.58
CA GLY A 93 1.90 0.85 -21.11
C GLY A 93 0.75 0.69 -22.11
N SER A 94 -0.17 1.66 -22.26
CA SER A 94 -1.27 1.55 -23.22
C SER A 94 -1.47 2.79 -24.09
N PRO A 95 -2.20 2.66 -25.21
CA PRO A 95 -2.63 3.81 -26.00
C PRO A 95 -3.48 4.82 -25.19
N TYR A 96 -4.23 4.37 -24.18
CA TYR A 96 -4.99 5.27 -23.31
C TYR A 96 -4.08 6.26 -22.59
N TYR A 97 -3.01 5.78 -21.99
CA TYR A 97 -2.05 6.66 -21.34
C TYR A 97 -1.38 7.61 -22.33
N THR A 98 -0.99 7.13 -23.50
CA THR A 98 -0.38 7.97 -24.54
C THR A 98 -1.29 9.10 -24.98
N LEU A 99 -2.59 8.82 -25.15
CA LEU A 99 -3.57 9.79 -25.66
C LEU A 99 -4.09 10.71 -24.55
N PHE A 100 -4.38 10.16 -23.36
CA PHE A 100 -5.10 10.84 -22.28
C PHE A 100 -4.21 11.16 -21.07
N LYS A 101 -2.93 10.78 -21.10
CA LYS A 101 -1.89 11.15 -20.12
C LYS A 101 -2.28 10.85 -18.67
N GLY A 102 -3.05 9.77 -18.44
CA GLY A 102 -3.45 9.32 -17.11
C GLY A 102 -4.88 9.67 -16.69
N ASP A 103 -5.65 10.43 -17.47
CA ASP A 103 -7.03 10.79 -17.11
C ASP A 103 -7.93 9.57 -16.99
N VAL A 104 -7.77 8.58 -17.87
CA VAL A 104 -8.54 7.34 -17.85
C VAL A 104 -8.21 6.51 -16.62
N GLU A 105 -6.92 6.39 -16.33
CA GLU A 105 -6.40 5.65 -15.18
C GLU A 105 -6.94 6.22 -13.86
N ILE A 106 -6.73 7.52 -13.62
CA ILE A 106 -7.21 8.20 -12.41
C ILE A 106 -8.74 8.15 -12.30
N GLY A 107 -9.46 8.36 -13.42
CA GLY A 107 -10.92 8.27 -13.44
C GLY A 107 -11.44 6.90 -13.02
N LEU A 108 -10.79 5.82 -13.48
CA LEU A 108 -11.14 4.44 -13.10
C LEU A 108 -10.68 4.10 -11.66
N MET A 109 -9.50 4.58 -11.23
CA MET A 109 -9.04 4.45 -9.84
C MET A 109 -9.99 5.15 -8.87
N ASN A 110 -10.50 6.33 -9.21
CA ASN A 110 -11.52 7.02 -8.43
C ASN A 110 -12.79 6.15 -8.25
N ARG A 111 -13.21 5.46 -9.30
CA ARG A 111 -14.36 4.55 -9.23
C ARG A 111 -14.07 3.28 -8.42
N MET A 112 -12.83 2.87 -8.31
CA MET A 112 -12.41 1.75 -7.48
C MET A 112 -12.36 2.09 -5.98
N HIS A 113 -12.42 3.39 -5.62
CA HIS A 113 -12.38 3.89 -4.24
C HIS A 113 -11.12 3.45 -3.49
N TYR A 114 -9.94 3.78 -4.03
CA TYR A 114 -8.68 3.58 -3.31
C TYR A 114 -8.65 4.38 -2.01
N ASP A 115 -8.05 3.82 -0.97
CA ASP A 115 -7.81 4.51 0.32
C ASP A 115 -6.52 5.32 0.28
N ALA A 116 -5.54 4.93 -0.52
CA ALA A 116 -4.35 5.69 -0.90
C ALA A 116 -3.61 5.02 -2.08
N GLY A 117 -2.78 5.79 -2.76
CA GLY A 117 -1.78 5.30 -3.70
C GLY A 117 -0.44 6.00 -3.52
N THR A 118 0.65 5.37 -3.98
CA THR A 118 1.96 6.02 -4.06
C THR A 118 2.34 6.40 -5.49
N ILE A 119 3.56 6.90 -5.68
CA ILE A 119 4.11 7.37 -6.93
C ILE A 119 5.15 6.34 -7.40
N GLY A 120 4.94 5.76 -8.59
CA GLY A 120 6.00 5.00 -9.24
C GLY A 120 6.86 5.91 -10.13
N ASN A 121 7.80 5.31 -10.83
CA ASN A 121 8.66 6.06 -11.75
C ASN A 121 7.90 6.51 -13.02
N HIS A 122 6.90 5.77 -13.47
CA HIS A 122 6.14 6.11 -14.67
C HIS A 122 5.10 7.21 -14.48
N GLU A 123 4.74 7.58 -13.24
CA GLU A 123 3.95 8.79 -13.00
C GLU A 123 4.70 10.05 -13.46
N PHE A 124 6.03 10.01 -13.53
CA PHE A 124 6.87 11.11 -14.02
C PHE A 124 6.99 11.21 -15.53
N ASP A 125 6.47 10.26 -16.33
CA ASP A 125 6.71 10.21 -17.78
C ASP A 125 6.34 11.51 -18.52
N TYR A 126 5.27 12.19 -18.09
CA TYR A 126 4.86 13.50 -18.62
C TYR A 126 5.20 14.67 -17.69
N GLY A 127 6.06 14.47 -16.69
CA GLY A 127 6.58 15.49 -15.78
C GLY A 127 5.61 15.96 -14.71
N ILE A 128 6.11 16.88 -13.86
CA ILE A 128 5.42 17.36 -12.65
C ILE A 128 4.07 18.00 -12.96
N ASP A 129 3.96 18.80 -14.03
CA ASP A 129 2.71 19.49 -14.36
C ASP A 129 1.58 18.50 -14.66
N ASN A 130 1.89 17.39 -15.34
CA ASN A 130 0.93 16.33 -15.58
C ASN A 130 0.55 15.60 -14.30
N MET A 131 1.52 15.31 -13.42
CA MET A 131 1.25 14.71 -12.09
C MET A 131 0.32 15.61 -11.28
N VAL A 132 0.58 16.91 -11.21
CA VAL A 132 -0.27 17.89 -10.50
C VAL A 132 -1.70 17.86 -11.05
N ARG A 133 -1.85 17.82 -12.37
CA ARG A 133 -3.14 17.75 -13.03
C ARG A 133 -3.90 16.49 -12.65
N LEU A 134 -3.25 15.33 -12.66
CA LEU A 134 -3.83 14.04 -12.31
C LEU A 134 -4.16 13.95 -10.82
N PHE A 135 -3.21 14.32 -9.95
CA PHE A 135 -3.39 14.18 -8.51
C PHE A 135 -4.46 15.11 -7.95
N LYS A 136 -4.74 16.24 -8.60
CA LYS A 136 -5.91 17.09 -8.28
C LYS A 136 -7.24 16.43 -8.65
N GLN A 137 -7.26 15.50 -9.60
CA GLN A 137 -8.46 14.77 -9.99
C GLN A 137 -8.68 13.53 -9.12
N ALA A 138 -7.62 13.02 -8.46
CA ALA A 138 -7.73 11.86 -7.58
C ALA A 138 -8.63 12.18 -6.37
N ASN A 139 -9.61 11.32 -6.09
CA ASN A 139 -10.47 11.41 -4.90
C ASN A 139 -9.92 10.61 -3.70
N PHE A 140 -8.69 10.16 -3.81
CA PHE A 140 -7.92 9.48 -2.78
C PHE A 140 -6.55 10.13 -2.62
N PRO A 141 -5.93 10.06 -1.44
CA PRO A 141 -4.63 10.67 -1.21
C PRO A 141 -3.52 9.93 -1.97
N ILE A 142 -2.65 10.72 -2.62
CA ILE A 142 -1.35 10.25 -3.10
C ILE A 142 -0.34 10.52 -2.00
N ILE A 143 0.45 9.52 -1.64
CA ILE A 143 1.43 9.59 -0.56
C ILE A 143 2.83 9.24 -1.05
N CYS A 144 3.84 9.96 -0.57
CA CYS A 144 5.24 9.66 -0.73
C CYS A 144 6.02 10.30 0.43
N SER A 145 6.84 9.54 1.12
CA SER A 145 7.55 10.00 2.31
C SER A 145 9.00 10.38 2.03
N ASN A 146 9.60 9.79 1.00
CA ASN A 146 11.04 9.91 0.73
C ASN A 146 11.40 10.82 -0.47
N TYR A 147 10.43 11.62 -0.94
CA TYR A 147 10.73 12.73 -1.84
C TYR A 147 10.48 14.07 -1.13
N ASP A 148 11.41 15.01 -1.29
CA ASP A 148 11.24 16.39 -0.85
C ASP A 148 10.65 17.21 -2.01
N PHE A 149 9.35 17.50 -1.91
CA PHE A 149 8.61 18.25 -2.91
C PHE A 149 8.65 19.77 -2.72
N ARG A 150 9.37 20.28 -1.70
CA ARG A 150 9.42 21.72 -1.41
C ARG A 150 9.93 22.52 -2.61
N GLY A 151 9.21 23.57 -2.93
CA GLY A 151 9.49 24.40 -4.11
C GLY A 151 9.00 23.82 -5.43
N THR A 152 8.21 22.76 -5.41
CA THR A 152 7.50 22.21 -6.59
C THR A 152 5.99 22.36 -6.45
N ALA A 153 5.25 22.20 -7.53
CA ALA A 153 3.79 22.27 -7.51
C ALA A 153 3.13 21.01 -6.87
N LEU A 154 3.91 20.02 -6.49
CA LEU A 154 3.47 18.83 -5.72
C LEU A 154 3.52 19.05 -4.21
N ASP A 155 4.15 20.13 -3.74
CA ASP A 155 4.24 20.46 -2.32
C ASP A 155 2.85 20.64 -1.70
N GLY A 156 2.56 19.89 -0.65
CA GLY A 156 1.25 19.85 0.01
C GLY A 156 0.15 19.09 -0.74
N LEU A 157 0.31 18.80 -2.03
CA LEU A 157 -0.59 17.92 -2.79
C LEU A 157 -0.31 16.44 -2.47
N VAL A 158 0.96 16.03 -2.51
CA VAL A 158 1.41 14.71 -2.07
C VAL A 158 1.61 14.73 -0.56
N LYS A 159 1.08 13.73 0.14
CA LYS A 159 1.16 13.64 1.61
C LYS A 159 2.35 12.75 2.02
N PRO A 160 3.08 13.06 3.11
CA PRO A 160 4.12 12.17 3.60
C PRO A 160 3.58 10.89 4.22
N TYR A 161 2.38 10.91 4.76
CA TYR A 161 1.66 9.77 5.33
C TYR A 161 0.17 10.10 5.50
N ILE A 162 -0.62 9.07 5.77
CA ILE A 162 -2.03 9.21 6.19
C ILE A 162 -2.30 8.36 7.43
N VAL A 163 -3.39 8.69 8.13
CA VAL A 163 -3.90 7.90 9.25
C VAL A 163 -5.36 7.57 8.99
N LEU A 164 -5.64 6.28 8.93
CA LEU A 164 -6.99 5.75 8.74
C LEU A 164 -7.50 5.10 10.02
N LYS A 165 -8.81 4.95 10.11
CA LYS A 165 -9.46 4.19 11.18
C LYS A 165 -10.44 3.21 10.55
N ARG A 166 -10.23 1.90 10.76
CA ARG A 166 -11.12 0.83 10.29
C ARG A 166 -11.32 -0.17 11.43
N LYS A 167 -12.56 -0.60 11.64
CA LYS A 167 -12.92 -1.59 12.68
C LYS A 167 -12.37 -1.24 14.08
N GLY A 168 -12.19 0.08 14.35
CA GLY A 168 -11.60 0.58 15.59
C GLY A 168 -10.08 0.43 15.72
N ILE A 169 -9.39 0.10 14.62
CA ILE A 169 -7.93 0.04 14.52
C ILE A 169 -7.45 1.36 13.90
N ARG A 170 -6.45 1.98 14.52
CA ARG A 170 -5.80 3.17 13.98
C ARG A 170 -4.60 2.73 13.15
N ILE A 171 -4.63 3.05 11.86
CA ILE A 171 -3.71 2.54 10.83
C ILE A 171 -2.93 3.71 10.28
N GLY A 172 -1.60 3.69 10.41
CA GLY A 172 -0.71 4.62 9.74
C GLY A 172 -0.23 4.03 8.43
N VAL A 173 -0.28 4.80 7.37
CA VAL A 173 0.21 4.39 6.04
C VAL A 173 1.21 5.44 5.57
N PHE A 174 2.39 5.02 5.19
CA PHE A 174 3.44 5.84 4.57
C PHE A 174 3.93 5.15 3.31
N ALA A 175 4.66 5.86 2.45
CA ALA A 175 5.12 5.30 1.19
C ALA A 175 6.58 5.62 0.90
N LEU A 176 7.24 4.70 0.17
CA LEU A 176 8.64 4.83 -0.25
C LEU A 176 8.73 4.52 -1.74
N ASP A 177 9.40 5.42 -2.45
CA ASP A 177 9.50 5.40 -3.90
C ASP A 177 10.97 5.39 -4.35
N PRO A 178 11.30 4.96 -5.59
CA PRO A 178 12.67 4.71 -6.02
C PRO A 178 13.46 5.99 -6.24
N GLN A 179 14.77 5.85 -6.30
CA GLN A 179 15.63 6.95 -6.74
C GLN A 179 15.35 7.29 -8.20
N LEU A 180 15.07 8.57 -8.49
CA LEU A 180 14.69 9.02 -9.83
C LEU A 180 15.89 9.17 -10.77
N ASP A 181 17.06 9.50 -10.23
CA ASP A 181 18.28 9.65 -11.03
C ASP A 181 18.68 8.31 -11.66
N GLY A 182 18.91 8.33 -12.96
CA GLY A 182 19.17 7.13 -13.77
C GLY A 182 17.91 6.34 -14.19
N LEU A 183 16.75 6.61 -13.57
CA LEU A 183 15.49 5.93 -13.85
C LEU A 183 14.51 6.83 -14.62
N VAL A 184 14.44 8.10 -14.27
CA VAL A 184 13.54 9.10 -14.84
C VAL A 184 14.36 10.24 -15.46
N ALA A 185 13.94 10.77 -16.61
CA ALA A 185 14.63 11.92 -17.22
C ALA A 185 14.59 13.14 -16.27
N ALA A 186 15.74 13.76 -16.00
CA ALA A 186 15.88 14.85 -15.03
C ALA A 186 14.89 16.00 -15.23
N LYS A 187 14.55 16.33 -16.49
CA LYS A 187 13.54 17.36 -16.82
C LYS A 187 12.14 17.04 -16.31
N ASN A 188 11.83 15.77 -16.07
CA ASN A 188 10.51 15.31 -15.67
C ASN A 188 10.29 15.36 -14.15
N TYR A 189 11.37 15.28 -13.33
CA TYR A 189 11.27 15.40 -11.87
C TYR A 189 11.87 16.69 -11.31
N GLY A 190 12.60 17.44 -12.12
CA GLY A 190 13.12 18.76 -11.77
C GLY A 190 13.97 18.77 -10.50
N ASN A 191 13.59 19.59 -9.52
CA ASN A 191 14.34 19.79 -8.27
C ASN A 191 13.88 18.87 -7.11
N ILE A 192 13.07 17.86 -7.36
CA ILE A 192 12.68 16.90 -6.33
C ILE A 192 13.92 16.19 -5.80
N LYS A 193 14.08 16.18 -4.47
CA LYS A 193 15.23 15.53 -3.83
C LYS A 193 14.82 14.18 -3.28
N TYR A 194 15.63 13.18 -3.59
CA TYR A 194 15.52 11.85 -2.99
C TYR A 194 16.08 11.84 -1.58
N LEU A 195 15.36 11.26 -0.66
CA LEU A 195 15.76 11.06 0.74
C LEU A 195 15.99 9.58 0.99
N ASP A 196 16.98 9.25 1.81
CA ASP A 196 17.29 7.86 2.17
C ASP A 196 16.08 7.13 2.73
N PRO A 197 15.59 6.06 2.09
CA PRO A 197 14.34 5.41 2.45
C PRO A 197 14.41 4.65 3.78
N VAL A 198 15.59 4.16 4.18
CA VAL A 198 15.77 3.50 5.49
C VAL A 198 15.59 4.51 6.62
N ARG A 199 16.23 5.67 6.50
CA ARG A 199 16.08 6.76 7.46
C ARG A 199 14.63 7.24 7.51
N VAL A 200 14.01 7.47 6.34
CA VAL A 200 12.62 7.94 6.24
C VAL A 200 11.66 6.91 6.84
N ALA A 201 11.84 5.62 6.58
CA ALA A 201 11.04 4.56 7.18
C ALA A 201 11.04 4.63 8.71
N ASN A 202 12.24 4.74 9.32
CA ASN A 202 12.38 4.86 10.77
C ASN A 202 11.71 6.14 11.31
N ASP A 203 11.87 7.29 10.62
CA ASP A 203 11.24 8.55 11.01
C ASP A 203 9.71 8.46 10.92
N MET A 204 9.16 7.87 9.85
CA MET A 204 7.71 7.68 9.69
C MET A 204 7.13 6.74 10.74
N VAL A 205 7.79 5.63 11.03
CA VAL A 205 7.36 4.73 12.12
C VAL A 205 7.35 5.46 13.46
N LYS A 206 8.38 6.25 13.76
CA LYS A 206 8.43 7.06 14.99
C LYS A 206 7.25 8.05 15.07
N VAL A 207 6.92 8.72 13.99
CA VAL A 207 5.77 9.63 13.91
C VAL A 207 4.46 8.84 14.10
N LEU A 208 4.25 7.79 13.31
CA LEU A 208 2.99 7.03 13.29
C LEU A 208 2.73 6.30 14.61
N ARG A 209 3.75 5.71 15.23
CA ARG A 209 3.63 5.04 16.54
C ARG A 209 3.61 6.03 17.70
N GLY A 210 4.51 7.01 17.66
CA GLY A 210 4.74 7.96 18.76
C GLY A 210 3.68 9.06 18.82
N LYS A 211 3.56 9.88 17.77
CA LYS A 211 2.65 11.02 17.69
C LYS A 211 1.23 10.57 17.35
N GLU A 212 1.08 9.83 16.27
CA GLU A 212 -0.22 9.43 15.74
C GLU A 212 -0.86 8.24 16.45
N LYS A 213 -0.12 7.54 17.33
CA LYS A 213 -0.60 6.39 18.13
C LYS A 213 -1.24 5.28 17.28
N CYS A 214 -0.69 5.02 16.10
CA CYS A 214 -1.19 3.98 15.21
C CYS A 214 -0.93 2.59 15.78
N ASN A 215 -1.91 1.71 15.63
CA ASN A 215 -1.87 0.32 16.05
C ASN A 215 -1.21 -0.57 14.98
N LEU A 216 -1.38 -0.22 13.73
CA LEU A 216 -0.85 -0.87 12.54
C LEU A 216 -0.10 0.18 11.72
N VAL A 217 1.08 -0.16 11.23
CA VAL A 217 1.89 0.68 10.32
C VAL A 217 2.16 -0.10 9.04
N ILE A 218 1.67 0.44 7.94
CA ILE A 218 1.79 -0.14 6.60
C ILE A 218 2.72 0.76 5.78
N CYS A 219 3.68 0.16 5.09
CA CYS A 219 4.46 0.80 4.05
C CYS A 219 3.91 0.38 2.68
N ILE A 220 3.51 1.34 1.86
CA ILE A 220 3.29 1.14 0.44
C ILE A 220 4.63 1.45 -0.23
N SER A 221 5.18 0.53 -1.00
CA SER A 221 6.53 0.65 -1.54
C SER A 221 6.55 0.50 -3.05
N HIS A 222 7.23 1.41 -3.72
CA HIS A 222 7.61 1.26 -5.12
C HIS A 222 9.14 1.09 -5.28
N LEU A 223 9.82 0.53 -4.26
CA LEU A 223 11.28 0.34 -4.30
C LEU A 223 11.70 -0.93 -5.04
N GLY A 224 10.81 -1.90 -5.19
CA GLY A 224 11.12 -3.23 -5.71
C GLY A 224 11.59 -4.21 -4.64
N TRP A 225 11.50 -5.50 -4.97
CA TRP A 225 11.87 -6.58 -4.05
C TRP A 225 13.39 -6.79 -3.95
N GLU A 226 14.04 -7.02 -5.11
CA GLU A 226 15.45 -7.42 -5.19
C GLU A 226 16.26 -6.47 -6.09
N GLU A 227 15.98 -5.18 -6.03
CA GLU A 227 16.72 -4.21 -6.81
C GLU A 227 18.17 -4.08 -6.32
N THR A 228 19.08 -3.89 -7.27
CA THR A 228 20.47 -3.54 -6.96
C THR A 228 20.49 -2.16 -6.33
N GLY A 229 20.73 -2.10 -5.02
CA GLY A 229 20.70 -0.86 -4.25
C GLY A 229 19.63 -0.90 -3.17
N MET A 230 18.65 0.01 -3.22
CA MET A 230 17.70 0.21 -2.15
C MET A 230 16.33 -0.41 -2.50
N GLY A 231 16.07 -1.63 -2.03
CA GLY A 231 14.79 -2.32 -2.17
C GLY A 231 14.10 -2.60 -0.84
N ASP A 232 12.92 -3.24 -0.91
CA ASP A 232 12.08 -3.55 0.25
C ASP A 232 12.84 -4.35 1.33
N GLN A 233 13.66 -5.32 0.92
CA GLN A 233 14.44 -6.12 1.84
C GLN A 233 15.41 -5.28 2.67
N MET A 234 16.12 -4.34 2.02
CA MET A 234 17.07 -3.46 2.70
C MET A 234 16.39 -2.48 3.65
N VAL A 235 15.25 -1.92 3.22
CA VAL A 235 14.47 -1.01 4.08
C VAL A 235 13.98 -1.73 5.32
N ILE A 236 13.42 -2.91 5.18
CA ILE A 236 12.93 -3.69 6.32
C ILE A 236 14.09 -4.06 7.25
N ALA A 237 15.18 -4.61 6.71
CA ALA A 237 16.35 -5.01 7.49
C ALA A 237 17.03 -3.82 8.21
N GLY A 238 16.94 -2.61 7.65
CA GLY A 238 17.48 -1.38 8.22
C GLY A 238 16.50 -0.57 9.09
N SER A 239 15.27 -1.03 9.26
CA SER A 239 14.22 -0.33 10.00
C SER A 239 13.61 -1.16 11.11
N ARG A 240 12.66 -0.59 11.85
CA ARG A 240 11.89 -1.28 12.88
C ARG A 240 10.46 -0.77 12.94
N GLY A 241 9.55 -1.66 13.32
CA GLY A 241 8.18 -1.27 13.63
C GLY A 241 7.24 -1.10 12.44
N ILE A 242 7.64 -1.45 11.22
CA ILE A 242 6.75 -1.68 10.09
C ILE A 242 6.03 -3.01 10.33
N ASP A 243 4.73 -3.09 10.04
CA ASP A 243 3.94 -4.30 10.24
C ASP A 243 3.61 -5.04 8.96
N LEU A 244 3.63 -4.32 7.83
CA LEU A 244 3.32 -4.86 6.50
C LEU A 244 3.93 -3.96 5.43
N VAL A 245 4.50 -4.57 4.39
CA VAL A 245 4.92 -3.89 3.18
C VAL A 245 4.09 -4.40 2.01
N LEU A 246 3.55 -3.47 1.21
CA LEU A 246 2.84 -3.71 -0.03
C LEU A 246 3.70 -3.13 -1.15
N GLY A 247 4.35 -4.01 -1.92
CA GLY A 247 5.41 -3.63 -2.84
C GLY A 247 4.99 -3.59 -4.31
N GLY A 248 5.82 -2.91 -5.12
CA GLY A 248 5.71 -2.76 -6.57
C GLY A 248 7.07 -2.69 -7.25
N HIS A 249 7.16 -2.05 -8.42
CA HIS A 249 8.35 -1.73 -9.22
C HIS A 249 9.04 -2.93 -9.89
N SER A 250 9.47 -3.92 -9.14
CA SER A 250 10.20 -5.08 -9.67
C SER A 250 9.32 -6.07 -10.43
N HIS A 251 8.02 -5.81 -10.55
CA HIS A 251 7.03 -6.71 -11.15
C HIS A 251 7.03 -8.12 -10.55
N SER A 252 7.58 -8.28 -9.35
CA SER A 252 7.59 -9.55 -8.65
C SER A 252 6.18 -10.00 -8.30
N PHE A 253 5.90 -11.29 -8.43
CA PHE A 253 4.63 -11.87 -8.01
C PHE A 253 4.85 -12.89 -6.90
N PHE A 254 4.20 -12.67 -5.77
CA PHE A 254 4.28 -13.57 -4.63
C PHE A 254 2.97 -14.35 -4.47
N LYS A 255 3.03 -15.63 -4.76
CA LYS A 255 1.88 -16.52 -4.49
C LYS A 255 1.55 -16.59 -2.99
N GLU A 256 2.57 -16.43 -2.14
CA GLU A 256 2.49 -16.41 -0.68
C GLU A 256 3.33 -15.25 -0.16
N LEU A 257 2.98 -14.72 1.03
CA LEU A 257 3.74 -13.67 1.67
C LEU A 257 5.22 -14.06 1.83
N ARG A 258 6.11 -13.12 1.53
CA ARG A 258 7.51 -13.18 1.92
C ARG A 258 7.69 -12.51 3.27
N TYR A 259 8.76 -12.85 3.96
CA TYR A 259 9.06 -12.31 5.29
C TYR A 259 10.51 -11.87 5.35
N VAL A 260 10.74 -10.68 5.87
CA VAL A 260 12.08 -10.12 6.10
C VAL A 260 12.19 -9.73 7.57
N LYS A 261 13.34 -10.03 8.21
CA LYS A 261 13.60 -9.64 9.60
C LYS A 261 13.98 -8.18 9.67
N ASP A 262 13.31 -7.43 10.56
CA ASP A 262 13.66 -6.06 10.91
C ASP A 262 14.83 -6.02 11.93
N LEU A 263 15.26 -4.81 12.31
CA LEU A 263 16.35 -4.59 13.28
C LEU A 263 16.08 -5.21 14.67
N ASP A 264 14.82 -5.47 15.01
CA ASP A 264 14.44 -6.12 16.28
C ASP A 264 14.27 -7.65 16.10
N GLY A 265 14.61 -8.19 14.91
CA GLY A 265 14.49 -9.61 14.57
C GLY A 265 13.05 -10.07 14.30
N ARG A 266 12.10 -9.12 14.20
CA ARG A 266 10.70 -9.41 13.92
C ARG A 266 10.51 -9.63 12.42
N GLU A 267 9.80 -10.69 12.05
CA GLU A 267 9.44 -10.97 10.67
C GLU A 267 8.35 -10.00 10.19
N VAL A 268 8.67 -9.21 9.17
CA VAL A 268 7.75 -8.28 8.50
C VAL A 268 7.26 -8.93 7.22
N PRO A 269 5.94 -9.12 7.05
CA PRO A 269 5.37 -9.65 5.83
C PRO A 269 5.46 -8.64 4.69
N VAL A 270 5.74 -9.15 3.49
CA VAL A 270 5.80 -8.39 2.23
C VAL A 270 4.95 -9.10 1.19
N ASP A 271 4.20 -8.32 0.42
CA ASP A 271 3.39 -8.79 -0.69
C ASP A 271 3.65 -7.99 -1.97
N HIS A 272 3.75 -8.69 -3.11
CA HIS A 272 3.89 -8.12 -4.45
C HIS A 272 2.93 -8.82 -5.41
N GLU A 273 2.28 -8.06 -6.31
CA GLU A 273 1.20 -8.56 -7.15
C GLU A 273 1.52 -8.56 -8.67
N GLY A 274 2.80 -8.58 -9.01
CA GLY A 274 3.24 -8.61 -10.40
C GLY A 274 2.92 -7.31 -11.13
N LYS A 275 2.45 -7.39 -12.37
CA LYS A 275 2.16 -6.22 -13.22
C LYS A 275 0.92 -6.40 -14.08
N ASN A 276 0.61 -5.36 -14.88
CA ASN A 276 -0.42 -5.35 -15.92
C ASN A 276 -1.82 -5.64 -15.39
N ALA A 277 -2.11 -5.23 -14.17
CA ALA A 277 -3.44 -5.38 -13.57
C ALA A 277 -3.98 -6.82 -13.49
N ILE A 278 -3.11 -7.85 -13.58
CA ILE A 278 -3.52 -9.26 -13.63
C ILE A 278 -3.98 -9.73 -12.26
N PHE A 279 -3.27 -9.35 -11.21
CA PHE A 279 -3.54 -9.78 -9.85
C PHE A 279 -3.99 -8.62 -8.96
N VAL A 280 -4.65 -8.96 -7.87
CA VAL A 280 -4.98 -8.10 -6.75
C VAL A 280 -4.64 -8.86 -5.48
N GLY A 281 -3.76 -8.30 -4.66
CA GLY A 281 -3.42 -8.86 -3.36
C GLY A 281 -4.63 -8.81 -2.44
N LYS A 282 -4.88 -9.89 -1.69
CA LYS A 282 -5.94 -9.94 -0.68
C LYS A 282 -5.39 -10.54 0.60
N LEU A 283 -5.21 -9.67 1.59
CA LEU A 283 -4.72 -10.03 2.92
C LEU A 283 -5.83 -9.91 3.94
N LYS A 284 -5.83 -10.83 4.91
CA LYS A 284 -6.71 -10.78 6.08
C LYS A 284 -5.85 -10.74 7.34
N LEU A 285 -5.86 -9.61 8.04
CA LEU A 285 -5.14 -9.40 9.28
C LEU A 285 -6.06 -9.67 10.46
N GLY A 286 -5.69 -10.63 11.31
CA GLY A 286 -6.40 -10.93 12.54
C GLY A 286 -5.79 -10.17 13.72
N PHE A 287 -6.62 -9.50 14.53
CA PHE A 287 -6.20 -8.79 15.73
C PHE A 287 -6.72 -9.50 16.97
N THR A 288 -5.80 -10.02 17.79
CA THR A 288 -6.11 -10.59 19.08
C THR A 288 -5.86 -9.58 20.19
N ARG A 289 -6.78 -9.50 21.15
CA ARG A 289 -6.58 -8.68 22.35
C ARG A 289 -5.49 -9.35 23.21
N SER A 290 -4.33 -8.72 23.36
CA SER A 290 -3.33 -9.20 24.31
C SER A 290 -3.95 -9.14 25.71
N LYS A 291 -4.08 -10.29 26.38
CA LYS A 291 -4.28 -10.30 27.84
C LYS A 291 -2.99 -9.74 28.45
N ARG A 292 -3.10 -8.67 29.20
CA ARG A 292 -2.03 -8.20 30.10
C ARG A 292 -1.95 -9.09 31.29
#